data_0835859805a15a294374a866ca15ead8
#
_entry.id   0835859805a15a294374a866ca15ead8
#
_cell.length_a   1.000
_cell.length_b   1.000
_cell.length_c   1.000
_cell.angle_alpha   90.00
_cell.angle_beta   90.00
_cell.angle_gamma   90.00
#
_symmetry.space_group_name_H-M   'P 1'
#
loop_
_entity.id
_entity.type
_entity.pdbx_description
1 polymer ?
#
loop_
_entity_poly.entity_id
_entity_poly.type
_entity_poly.pdbx_seq_one_letter_code
_entity_poly.pdbx_strand_id
1 'polypeptide(L)'
;LICIITLMSACNQPVEKPSSNLNEDYSRNLVTAQKFFELFLTEDIEAQKPLICPGVTHYPPFYGSEPGKYDAFMAAGKAWMDNFDEITYNPRVWLPGTDSLGVSNGSVRTYGVWTAKNPMNGNVIKTDAYHSFEFNAKGQIHELRDYFDASGAMAAAMKEASKE
;
A
#
# COMPACT_ATOMS: atom_id res chain seq x y z
N LEU A 1 46.25 -44.14 17.30
CA LEU A 1 45.59 -43.07 16.48
C LEU A 1 44.12 -42.99 16.93
N ILE A 2 43.79 -42.01 17.77
CA ILE A 2 42.42 -41.80 18.31
C ILE A 2 41.72 -40.82 17.37
N CYS A 3 40.67 -41.29 16.67
CA CYS A 3 39.83 -40.50 15.81
C CYS A 3 38.72 -39.85 16.67
N ILE A 4 38.78 -38.54 16.90
CA ILE A 4 37.72 -37.79 17.59
C ILE A 4 36.67 -37.42 16.55
N ILE A 5 35.51 -38.08 16.60
CA ILE A 5 34.32 -37.74 15.81
C ILE A 5 33.60 -36.60 16.56
N THR A 6 33.74 -35.39 16.09
CA THR A 6 32.93 -34.23 16.55
C THR A 6 31.52 -34.35 15.93
N LEU A 7 30.54 -34.72 16.75
CA LEU A 7 29.12 -34.58 16.39
C LEU A 7 28.77 -33.09 16.31
N MET A 8 28.50 -32.64 15.10
CA MET A 8 27.83 -31.36 14.89
C MET A 8 26.35 -31.50 15.28
N SER A 9 26.02 -31.01 16.47
CA SER A 9 24.63 -30.87 16.89
C SER A 9 24.02 -29.72 16.08
N ALA A 10 23.24 -30.04 15.06
CA ALA A 10 22.44 -29.07 14.36
C ALA A 10 21.39 -28.50 15.34
N CYS A 11 21.50 -27.23 15.67
CA CYS A 11 20.51 -26.52 16.47
C CYS A 11 19.17 -26.48 15.71
N ASN A 12 18.30 -27.45 16.02
CA ASN A 12 16.86 -27.29 15.79
C ASN A 12 16.34 -26.29 16.84
N GLN A 13 16.45 -24.99 16.57
CA GLN A 13 15.65 -24.03 17.31
C GLN A 13 14.20 -24.16 16.84
N PRO A 14 13.25 -24.35 17.75
CA PRO A 14 11.84 -24.34 17.38
C PRO A 14 11.55 -22.95 16.82
N VAL A 15 11.01 -22.90 15.59
CA VAL A 15 10.44 -21.67 15.02
C VAL A 15 9.29 -21.28 15.92
N GLU A 16 9.47 -20.22 16.72
CA GLU A 16 8.37 -19.65 17.51
C GLU A 16 7.25 -19.28 16.54
N LYS A 17 6.07 -19.88 16.74
CA LYS A 17 4.88 -19.46 16.01
C LYS A 17 4.64 -17.99 16.33
N PRO A 18 4.33 -17.12 15.31
CA PRO A 18 3.95 -15.73 15.56
C PRO A 18 2.89 -15.68 16.66
N SER A 19 3.04 -14.76 17.61
CA SER A 19 2.08 -14.63 18.69
C SER A 19 0.68 -14.38 18.10
N SER A 20 -0.36 -14.91 18.74
CA SER A 20 -1.77 -14.75 18.32
C SER A 20 -2.15 -13.28 18.08
N ASN A 21 -1.56 -12.37 18.83
CA ASN A 21 -1.83 -10.92 18.75
C ASN A 21 -1.39 -10.30 17.42
N LEU A 22 -0.30 -10.75 16.81
CA LEU A 22 0.16 -10.21 15.52
C LEU A 22 -0.79 -10.56 14.36
N ASN A 23 -1.42 -11.74 14.40
CA ASN A 23 -2.44 -12.10 13.43
C ASN A 23 -3.75 -11.32 13.63
N GLU A 24 -4.11 -10.99 14.86
CA GLU A 24 -5.27 -10.15 15.19
C GLU A 24 -5.05 -8.71 14.72
N ASP A 25 -3.86 -8.14 14.97
CA ASP A 25 -3.50 -6.81 14.49
C ASP A 25 -3.52 -6.72 12.96
N TYR A 26 -2.94 -7.71 12.27
CA TYR A 26 -3.02 -7.76 10.82
C TYR A 26 -4.46 -7.84 10.33
N SER A 27 -5.29 -8.70 10.93
CA SER A 27 -6.69 -8.88 10.51
C SER A 27 -7.51 -7.59 10.67
N ARG A 28 -7.34 -6.89 11.79
CA ARG A 28 -7.96 -5.59 12.04
C ARG A 28 -7.49 -4.54 11.02
N ASN A 29 -6.19 -4.44 10.82
CA ASN A 29 -5.56 -3.45 9.97
C ASN A 29 -5.84 -3.70 8.49
N LEU A 30 -6.01 -4.97 8.09
CA LEU A 30 -6.45 -5.35 6.75
C LEU A 30 -7.84 -4.78 6.43
N VAL A 31 -8.78 -4.86 7.38
CA VAL A 31 -10.12 -4.27 7.20
C VAL A 31 -10.01 -2.75 6.99
N THR A 32 -9.15 -2.07 7.75
CA THR A 32 -8.92 -0.63 7.59
C THR A 32 -8.33 -0.31 6.22
N ALA A 33 -7.32 -1.05 5.76
CA ALA A 33 -6.68 -0.84 4.45
C ALA A 33 -7.66 -1.06 3.29
N GLN A 34 -8.45 -2.14 3.36
CA GLN A 34 -9.48 -2.44 2.35
C GLN A 34 -10.56 -1.36 2.32
N LYS A 35 -11.02 -0.91 3.49
CA LYS A 35 -12.03 0.16 3.59
C LYS A 35 -11.49 1.49 3.07
N PHE A 36 -10.21 1.80 3.32
CA PHE A 36 -9.57 3.00 2.78
C PHE A 36 -9.59 3.00 1.25
N PHE A 37 -9.28 1.87 0.59
CA PHE A 37 -9.36 1.77 -0.87
C PHE A 37 -10.81 1.78 -1.38
N GLU A 38 -11.73 1.09 -0.72
CA GLU A 38 -13.16 1.14 -1.08
C GLU A 38 -13.68 2.59 -1.14
N LEU A 39 -13.36 3.38 -0.10
CA LEU A 39 -13.77 4.78 -0.03
C LEU A 39 -13.06 5.65 -1.07
N PHE A 40 -11.82 5.33 -1.43
CA PHE A 40 -11.13 5.98 -2.54
C PHE A 40 -11.82 5.71 -3.88
N LEU A 41 -12.24 4.47 -4.13
CA LEU A 41 -12.94 4.07 -5.36
C LEU A 41 -14.35 4.66 -5.46
N THR A 42 -14.97 5.01 -4.35
CA THR A 42 -16.26 5.70 -4.30
C THR A 42 -16.12 7.22 -4.15
N GLU A 43 -14.88 7.73 -4.21
CA GLU A 43 -14.52 9.16 -4.12
C GLU A 43 -15.00 9.83 -2.82
N ASP A 44 -15.19 9.05 -1.76
CA ASP A 44 -15.61 9.55 -0.44
C ASP A 44 -14.40 9.92 0.44
N ILE A 45 -13.75 11.03 0.09
CA ILE A 45 -12.57 11.53 0.81
C ILE A 45 -12.88 11.87 2.28
N GLU A 46 -14.12 12.30 2.58
CA GLU A 46 -14.50 12.63 3.94
C GLU A 46 -14.60 11.37 4.82
N ALA A 47 -15.16 10.29 4.30
CA ALA A 47 -15.23 9.03 5.01
C ALA A 47 -13.87 8.34 5.20
N GLN A 48 -12.84 8.69 4.40
CA GLN A 48 -11.47 8.22 4.61
C GLN A 48 -10.80 8.84 5.85
N LYS A 49 -11.16 10.07 6.22
CA LYS A 49 -10.49 10.84 7.30
C LYS A 49 -10.36 10.08 8.63
N PRO A 50 -11.38 9.39 9.15
CA PRO A 50 -11.28 8.64 10.40
C PRO A 50 -10.29 7.47 10.35
N LEU A 51 -9.99 6.94 9.15
CA LEU A 51 -9.07 5.83 8.96
C LEU A 51 -7.60 6.27 8.99
N ILE A 52 -7.33 7.57 8.95
CA ILE A 52 -6.01 8.16 8.80
C ILE A 52 -5.60 8.85 10.10
N CYS A 53 -4.40 8.53 10.58
CA CYS A 53 -3.82 9.22 11.73
C CYS A 53 -3.49 10.68 11.39
N PRO A 54 -3.76 11.67 12.28
CA PRO A 54 -3.36 13.07 12.06
C PRO A 54 -1.85 13.26 11.82
N GLY A 55 -1.03 12.35 12.35
CA GLY A 55 0.42 12.35 12.15
C GLY A 55 0.91 11.51 10.98
N VAL A 56 0.04 11.14 10.04
CA VAL A 56 0.38 10.27 8.90
C VAL A 56 1.58 10.80 8.10
N THR A 57 2.37 9.87 7.58
CA THR A 57 3.39 10.16 6.57
C THR A 57 3.07 9.37 5.30
N HIS A 58 2.94 10.07 4.19
CA HIS A 58 2.70 9.48 2.88
C HIS A 58 3.94 9.63 2.00
N TYR A 59 4.37 8.54 1.40
CA TYR A 59 5.46 8.49 0.42
C TYR A 59 4.85 8.29 -0.97
N PRO A 60 4.69 9.37 -1.74
CA PRO A 60 4.07 9.28 -3.07
C PRO A 60 5.01 8.64 -4.09
N PRO A 61 4.46 8.04 -5.17
CA PRO A 61 5.23 7.25 -6.13
C PRO A 61 5.94 8.08 -7.22
N PHE A 62 6.18 9.36 -6.98
CA PHE A 62 6.87 10.22 -7.94
C PHE A 62 8.34 10.36 -7.60
N TYR A 63 9.21 10.27 -8.59
CA TYR A 63 10.65 10.48 -8.42
C TYR A 63 10.95 11.87 -7.84
N GLY A 64 11.76 11.90 -6.78
CA GLY A 64 12.17 13.13 -6.12
C GLY A 64 11.10 13.78 -5.22
N SER A 65 9.96 13.14 -5.03
CA SER A 65 8.95 13.63 -4.09
C SER A 65 9.40 13.48 -2.65
N GLU A 66 9.18 14.51 -1.86
CA GLU A 66 9.32 14.45 -0.40
C GLU A 66 8.08 13.80 0.24
N PRO A 67 8.24 13.15 1.41
CA PRO A 67 7.11 12.60 2.14
C PRO A 67 6.10 13.68 2.53
N GLY A 68 4.83 13.44 2.21
CA GLY A 68 3.71 14.30 2.58
C GLY A 68 3.17 14.03 3.98
N LYS A 69 2.63 15.04 4.63
CA LYS A 69 1.84 14.93 5.86
C LYS A 69 0.36 14.93 5.55
N TYR A 70 -0.50 14.91 6.58
CA TYR A 70 -1.93 14.73 6.48
C TYR A 70 -2.59 15.56 5.37
N ASP A 71 -2.39 16.88 5.36
CA ASP A 71 -3.05 17.77 4.39
C ASP A 71 -2.57 17.49 2.96
N ALA A 72 -1.27 17.25 2.77
CA ALA A 72 -0.71 16.92 1.47
C ALA A 72 -1.21 15.54 0.98
N PHE A 73 -1.34 14.57 1.89
CA PHE A 73 -1.89 13.25 1.57
C PHE A 73 -3.35 13.33 1.13
N MET A 74 -4.19 14.04 1.89
CA MET A 74 -5.60 14.23 1.54
C MET A 74 -5.76 15.01 0.22
N ALA A 75 -4.94 16.04 0.00
CA ALA A 75 -4.95 16.80 -1.24
C ALA A 75 -4.53 15.95 -2.45
N ALA A 76 -3.54 15.08 -2.29
CA ALA A 76 -3.12 14.16 -3.36
C ALA A 76 -4.24 13.17 -3.73
N GLY A 77 -4.90 12.57 -2.72
CA GLY A 77 -6.05 11.68 -2.95
C GLY A 77 -7.18 12.39 -3.68
N LYS A 78 -7.54 13.60 -3.21
CA LYS A 78 -8.56 14.40 -3.87
C LYS A 78 -8.19 14.79 -5.31
N ALA A 79 -6.94 15.12 -5.56
CA ALA A 79 -6.48 15.46 -6.92
C ALA A 79 -6.64 14.26 -7.88
N TRP A 80 -6.43 13.03 -7.43
CA TRP A 80 -6.71 11.85 -8.24
C TRP A 80 -8.20 11.72 -8.55
N MET A 81 -9.07 11.83 -7.54
CA MET A 81 -10.52 11.77 -7.69
C MET A 81 -11.05 12.87 -8.62
N ASP A 82 -10.51 14.09 -8.54
CA ASP A 82 -10.96 15.23 -9.36
C ASP A 82 -10.49 15.16 -10.83
N ASN A 83 -9.43 14.39 -11.12
CA ASN A 83 -8.80 14.36 -12.45
C ASN A 83 -9.06 13.08 -13.22
N PHE A 84 -9.62 12.06 -12.58
CA PHE A 84 -9.87 10.76 -13.20
C PHE A 84 -11.26 10.25 -12.87
N ASP A 85 -11.90 9.63 -13.87
CA ASP A 85 -13.13 8.87 -13.74
C ASP A 85 -12.84 7.36 -13.75
N GLU A 86 -13.84 6.56 -13.40
CA GLU A 86 -13.82 5.11 -13.51
C GLU A 86 -12.59 4.49 -12.79
N ILE A 87 -12.21 5.08 -11.65
CA ILE A 87 -11.05 4.62 -10.86
C ILE A 87 -11.35 3.24 -10.30
N THR A 88 -10.49 2.27 -10.58
CA THR A 88 -10.59 0.92 -10.01
C THR A 88 -9.25 0.44 -9.47
N TYR A 89 -9.31 -0.40 -8.44
CA TYR A 89 -8.18 -1.17 -7.94
C TYR A 89 -8.55 -2.64 -7.91
N ASN A 90 -7.78 -3.46 -8.63
CA ASN A 90 -7.96 -4.90 -8.67
C ASN A 90 -6.82 -5.57 -7.89
N PRO A 91 -7.00 -5.88 -6.59
CA PRO A 91 -5.96 -6.51 -5.80
C PRO A 91 -5.71 -7.93 -6.28
N ARG A 92 -4.43 -8.28 -6.51
CA ARG A 92 -4.01 -9.66 -6.73
C ARG A 92 -3.86 -10.41 -5.41
N VAL A 93 -3.40 -9.69 -4.38
CA VAL A 93 -3.17 -10.26 -3.06
C VAL A 93 -3.08 -9.17 -1.99
N TRP A 94 -3.50 -9.54 -0.77
CA TRP A 94 -3.25 -8.82 0.47
C TRP A 94 -2.38 -9.68 1.37
N LEU A 95 -1.30 -9.14 1.90
CA LEU A 95 -0.30 -9.86 2.68
C LEU A 95 0.01 -9.12 3.99
N PRO A 96 0.36 -9.85 5.05
CA PRO A 96 0.94 -9.24 6.23
C PRO A 96 2.31 -8.64 5.88
N GLY A 97 2.60 -7.48 6.43
CA GLY A 97 3.94 -6.96 6.46
C GLY A 97 4.77 -7.60 7.57
N THR A 98 6.09 -7.41 7.49
CA THR A 98 7.03 -8.01 8.42
C THR A 98 8.06 -6.98 8.87
N ASP A 99 8.63 -7.20 10.04
CA ASP A 99 9.84 -6.50 10.49
C ASP A 99 11.10 -6.99 9.74
N SER A 100 12.27 -6.49 10.16
CA SER A 100 13.56 -6.85 9.57
C SER A 100 13.97 -8.32 9.77
N LEU A 101 13.31 -9.03 10.67
CA LEU A 101 13.53 -10.45 10.94
C LEU A 101 12.51 -11.34 10.22
N GLY A 102 11.59 -10.77 9.44
CA GLY A 102 10.55 -11.51 8.75
C GLY A 102 9.34 -11.88 9.63
N VAL A 103 9.26 -11.31 10.83
CA VAL A 103 8.12 -11.53 11.74
C VAL A 103 7.01 -10.54 11.39
N SER A 104 5.76 -11.02 11.29
CA SER A 104 4.60 -10.16 11.05
C SER A 104 4.51 -9.05 12.10
N ASN A 105 4.32 -7.81 11.68
CA ASN A 105 4.29 -6.63 12.54
C ASN A 105 2.92 -5.91 12.52
N GLY A 106 1.89 -6.54 11.97
CA GLY A 106 0.55 -5.95 11.86
C GLY A 106 0.38 -4.99 10.68
N SER A 107 1.45 -4.67 9.94
CA SER A 107 1.34 -3.87 8.71
C SER A 107 0.68 -4.66 7.59
N VAL A 108 0.18 -3.96 6.57
CA VAL A 108 -0.55 -4.55 5.44
C VAL A 108 0.15 -4.18 4.15
N ARG A 109 0.29 -5.14 3.25
CA ARG A 109 0.83 -4.95 1.90
C ARG A 109 -0.19 -5.43 0.88
N THR A 110 -0.26 -4.75 -0.26
CA THR A 110 -1.09 -5.22 -1.37
C THR A 110 -0.39 -5.01 -2.70
N TYR A 111 -0.58 -5.96 -3.57
CA TYR A 111 -0.20 -5.89 -4.98
C TYR A 111 -1.46 -5.94 -5.82
N GLY A 112 -1.56 -5.05 -6.79
CA GLY A 112 -2.74 -5.00 -7.64
C GLY A 112 -2.54 -4.12 -8.85
N VAL A 113 -3.64 -3.85 -9.53
CA VAL A 113 -3.66 -3.05 -10.75
C VAL A 113 -4.62 -1.90 -10.55
N TRP A 114 -4.13 -0.69 -10.70
CA TRP A 114 -4.96 0.51 -10.86
C TRP A 114 -5.38 0.69 -12.30
N THR A 115 -6.62 1.04 -12.52
CA THR A 115 -7.10 1.63 -13.78
C THR A 115 -7.85 2.92 -13.49
N ALA A 116 -7.76 3.89 -14.38
CA ALA A 116 -8.53 5.12 -14.32
C ALA A 116 -8.64 5.72 -15.73
N LYS A 117 -9.64 6.55 -15.94
CA LYS A 117 -9.91 7.20 -17.23
C LYS A 117 -9.77 8.70 -17.10
N ASN A 118 -9.02 9.31 -17.99
CA ASN A 118 -8.97 10.77 -18.08
C ASN A 118 -10.26 11.28 -18.76
N PRO A 119 -11.12 12.05 -18.08
CA PRO A 119 -12.39 12.51 -18.64
C PRO A 119 -12.22 13.49 -19.80
N MET A 120 -11.07 14.19 -19.91
CA MET A 120 -10.83 15.21 -20.92
C MET A 120 -10.57 14.63 -22.32
N ASN A 121 -9.96 13.45 -22.42
CA ASN A 121 -9.56 12.85 -23.68
C ASN A 121 -9.94 11.36 -23.82
N GLY A 122 -10.50 10.77 -22.77
CA GLY A 122 -10.94 9.36 -22.76
C GLY A 122 -9.81 8.35 -22.61
N ASN A 123 -8.56 8.77 -22.44
CA ASN A 123 -7.43 7.85 -22.26
C ASN A 123 -7.58 7.06 -20.97
N VAL A 124 -7.38 5.75 -21.07
CA VAL A 124 -7.39 4.84 -19.93
C VAL A 124 -5.95 4.53 -19.54
N ILE A 125 -5.62 4.78 -18.27
CA ILE A 125 -4.36 4.33 -17.68
C ILE A 125 -4.56 2.98 -17.01
N LYS A 126 -3.49 2.18 -17.00
CA LYS A 126 -3.41 0.92 -16.28
C LYS A 126 -1.99 0.72 -15.78
N THR A 127 -1.85 0.56 -14.49
CA THR A 127 -0.52 0.40 -13.87
C THR A 127 -0.53 -0.66 -12.78
N ASP A 128 0.51 -1.49 -12.74
CA ASP A 128 0.78 -2.36 -11.61
C ASP A 128 1.26 -1.52 -10.43
N ALA A 129 0.77 -1.85 -9.24
CA ALA A 129 1.10 -1.12 -8.04
C ALA A 129 1.37 -2.04 -6.85
N TYR A 130 2.24 -1.58 -5.97
CA TYR A 130 2.45 -2.11 -4.64
C TYR A 130 2.21 -0.99 -3.62
N HIS A 131 1.48 -1.32 -2.55
CA HIS A 131 1.22 -0.41 -1.45
C HIS A 131 1.60 -1.07 -0.12
N SER A 132 2.16 -0.27 0.78
CA SER A 132 2.51 -0.69 2.13
C SER A 132 1.89 0.26 3.14
N PHE A 133 1.13 -0.29 4.08
CA PHE A 133 0.42 0.43 5.12
C PHE A 133 0.98 0.06 6.49
N GLU A 134 1.33 1.06 7.27
CA GLU A 134 1.64 0.94 8.68
C GLU A 134 0.53 1.58 9.52
N PHE A 135 0.25 1.00 10.69
CA PHE A 135 -0.87 1.40 11.52
C PHE A 135 -0.43 1.78 12.93
N ASN A 136 -1.12 2.75 13.52
CA ASN A 136 -0.95 3.05 14.94
C ASN A 136 -1.73 2.05 15.81
N ALA A 137 -1.57 2.13 17.14
CA ALA A 137 -2.26 1.25 18.09
C ALA A 137 -3.81 1.34 18.03
N LYS A 138 -4.36 2.38 17.40
CA LYS A 138 -5.80 2.55 17.18
C LYS A 138 -6.29 1.91 15.87
N GLY A 139 -5.39 1.32 15.08
CA GLY A 139 -5.70 0.77 13.77
C GLY A 139 -5.89 1.84 12.68
N GLN A 140 -5.40 3.07 12.89
CA GLN A 140 -5.40 4.11 11.87
C GLN A 140 -4.11 4.06 11.06
N ILE A 141 -4.19 4.34 9.76
CA ILE A 141 -3.04 4.44 8.85
C ILE A 141 -2.14 5.58 9.32
N HIS A 142 -0.91 5.28 9.72
CA HIS A 142 0.06 6.29 10.12
C HIS A 142 1.23 6.43 9.15
N GLU A 143 1.43 5.44 8.26
CA GLU A 143 2.32 5.54 7.12
C GLU A 143 1.71 4.81 5.93
N LEU A 144 1.79 5.42 4.74
CA LEU A 144 1.46 4.80 3.47
C LEU A 144 2.60 5.06 2.49
N ARG A 145 3.03 3.99 1.82
CA ARG A 145 4.01 4.06 0.74
C ARG A 145 3.40 3.50 -0.53
N ASP A 146 3.47 4.27 -1.59
CA ASP A 146 2.98 3.92 -2.91
C ASP A 146 4.14 3.65 -3.85
N TYR A 147 4.07 2.56 -4.59
CA TYR A 147 5.09 2.14 -5.56
C TYR A 147 4.41 1.74 -6.86
N PHE A 148 4.45 2.60 -7.83
CA PHE A 148 4.03 2.35 -9.21
C PHE A 148 4.64 3.40 -10.15
N ASP A 149 4.56 3.19 -11.44
CA ASP A 149 5.02 4.17 -12.42
C ASP A 149 4.01 5.31 -12.58
N ALA A 150 3.98 6.22 -11.58
CA ALA A 150 3.09 7.36 -11.60
C ALA A 150 3.38 8.31 -12.75
N SER A 151 4.66 8.54 -13.08
CA SER A 151 5.07 9.44 -14.15
C SER A 151 4.67 8.92 -15.53
N GLY A 152 4.87 7.61 -15.77
CA GLY A 152 4.43 6.95 -17.00
C GLY A 152 2.90 6.92 -17.13
N ALA A 153 2.18 6.66 -16.01
CA ALA A 153 0.73 6.70 -15.99
C ALA A 153 0.18 8.10 -16.32
N MET A 154 0.76 9.15 -15.73
CA MET A 154 0.39 10.54 -16.05
C MET A 154 0.68 10.89 -17.51
N ALA A 155 1.86 10.52 -18.04
CA ALA A 155 2.21 10.74 -19.43
C ALA A 155 1.23 10.04 -20.39
N ALA A 156 0.83 8.81 -20.07
CA ALA A 156 -0.17 8.06 -20.83
C ALA A 156 -1.56 8.73 -20.77
N ALA A 157 -1.97 9.21 -19.58
CA ALA A 157 -3.24 9.91 -19.41
C ALA A 157 -3.34 11.20 -20.23
N MET A 158 -2.22 11.93 -20.38
CA MET A 158 -2.17 13.24 -21.06
C MET A 158 -1.81 13.13 -22.55
N LYS A 159 -1.56 11.94 -23.07
CA LYS A 159 -1.21 11.74 -24.48
C LYS A 159 -2.35 12.22 -25.38
N GLU A 160 -2.03 13.07 -26.35
CA GLU A 160 -3.00 13.47 -27.38
C GLU A 160 -3.42 12.23 -28.18
N ALA A 161 -4.72 12.17 -28.53
CA ALA A 161 -5.18 11.15 -29.46
C ALA A 161 -4.43 11.32 -30.78
N SER A 162 -3.77 10.26 -31.27
CA SER A 162 -3.17 10.27 -32.59
C SER A 162 -4.29 10.54 -33.60
N LYS A 163 -4.20 11.66 -34.30
CA LYS A 163 -5.13 11.93 -35.42
C LYS A 163 -4.82 10.90 -36.50
N GLU A 164 -5.67 9.89 -36.63
CA GLU A 164 -5.70 9.03 -37.83
C GLU A 164 -6.22 9.81 -39.04
#